data_5f8b7cf16c1cf9dee21f08104484b6a8
#
_entry.id   5f8b7cf16c1cf9dee21f08104484b6a8
#
_cell.length_a   1.000
_cell.length_b   1.000
_cell.length_c   1.000
_cell.angle_alpha   90.00
_cell.angle_beta   90.00
_cell.angle_gamma   90.00
#
_symmetry.space_group_name_H-M   'P 1'
#
loop_
_entity.id
_entity.type
_entity.pdbx_description
1 polymer ?
#
loop_
_entity_poly.entity_id
_entity_poly.type
_entity_poly.pdbx_seq_one_letter_code
_entity_poly.pdbx_strand_id
1 'polypeptide(L)'
;MKPLNSWIVCGTAIWLSTAYPGGAQPSPSLELSLFAGVNITGTTGSIYTVQSTSDPIETNSWKSVAFVQLPTTNYLFVDTSVPARGNRFFRALLQQPPTNMVFIPPATFTMGSPTNELHRWANESPQTRVTLSHGFWIGKYEVTQGEYEDVTGTNPSVFPGNPSRPISSVSWPDATNYCYVLTQRELAAGRIPAGSQYRLPTEAEWEYVARAGTSTRFSYGDDPDYASLTNYAWHFMNGALTAHPVGQKLPNPWGLYDIHGNVWEWCQDWLGDLPGGTVIDPQGPPSNAIGWKVIRGGGYDFSEGDCRSARRYFFGNHPALNDSNLGFRVVLSCP
;
A
#
# COMPACT_ATOMS: atom_id res chain seq x y z
N MET A 1 14.06 0.31 -30.34
CA MET A 1 13.68 -1.11 -30.40
C MET A 1 12.17 -1.18 -30.58
N LYS A 2 11.67 -1.92 -31.57
CA LYS A 2 10.21 -2.04 -31.81
C LYS A 2 9.59 -2.87 -30.66
N PRO A 3 8.41 -2.54 -30.15
CA PRO A 3 7.72 -3.36 -29.17
C PRO A 3 7.32 -4.69 -29.81
N LEU A 4 7.63 -5.81 -29.14
CA LEU A 4 7.12 -7.13 -29.52
C LEU A 4 5.62 -7.18 -29.16
N ASN A 5 4.78 -7.15 -30.17
CA ASN A 5 3.36 -7.42 -30.03
C ASN A 5 3.16 -8.95 -29.96
N SER A 6 2.92 -9.49 -28.77
CA SER A 6 2.52 -10.87 -28.59
C SER A 6 1.00 -10.97 -28.56
N TRP A 7 0.41 -11.78 -29.45
CA TRP A 7 -1.02 -12.07 -29.54
C TRP A 7 -1.43 -13.19 -28.58
N ILE A 8 -2.66 -13.14 -28.08
CA ILE A 8 -3.17 -13.89 -26.93
C ILE A 8 -3.97 -15.10 -27.35
N VAL A 9 -3.79 -16.21 -26.62
CA VAL A 9 -4.66 -17.38 -26.62
C VAL A 9 -5.44 -17.40 -25.31
N CYS A 10 -6.77 -17.44 -25.38
CA CYS A 10 -7.68 -17.56 -24.22
C CYS A 10 -7.51 -18.94 -23.56
N GLY A 11 -7.13 -18.99 -22.29
CA GLY A 11 -7.04 -20.22 -21.49
C GLY A 11 -8.19 -20.33 -20.49
N THR A 12 -8.63 -21.55 -20.22
CA THR A 12 -9.74 -21.87 -19.30
C THR A 12 -9.15 -22.25 -17.93
N ALA A 13 -9.53 -21.53 -16.84
CA ALA A 13 -9.19 -21.93 -15.47
C ALA A 13 -10.46 -22.51 -14.80
N ILE A 14 -10.33 -23.72 -14.21
CA ILE A 14 -11.41 -24.42 -13.49
C ILE A 14 -11.07 -24.37 -12.00
N TRP A 15 -11.97 -23.84 -11.16
CA TRP A 15 -11.89 -23.90 -9.71
C TRP A 15 -12.87 -24.91 -9.15
N LEU A 16 -12.39 -25.84 -8.31
CA LEU A 16 -13.20 -26.80 -7.57
C LEU A 16 -13.26 -26.36 -6.11
N SER A 17 -14.45 -26.06 -5.57
CA SER A 17 -14.64 -25.84 -4.14
C SER A 17 -15.01 -27.15 -3.44
N THR A 18 -14.31 -27.50 -2.35
CA THR A 18 -14.63 -28.62 -1.47
C THR A 18 -15.52 -28.16 -0.32
N ALA A 19 -16.66 -28.81 -0.13
CA ALA A 19 -17.62 -28.51 0.95
C ALA A 19 -17.33 -29.33 2.22
N TYR A 20 -17.61 -28.74 3.39
CA TYR A 20 -17.57 -29.40 4.70
C TYR A 20 -18.93 -30.09 5.02
N PRO A 21 -18.97 -31.21 5.77
CA PRO A 21 -20.19 -31.94 5.99
C PRO A 21 -20.97 -31.44 7.21
N GLY A 22 -22.29 -31.26 7.06
CA GLY A 22 -23.22 -31.01 8.15
C GLY A 22 -24.45 -30.15 7.80
N GLY A 23 -25.45 -30.70 7.10
CA GLY A 23 -26.74 -30.05 6.80
C GLY A 23 -27.21 -30.40 5.39
N ALA A 24 -28.52 -30.36 5.12
CA ALA A 24 -29.08 -30.65 3.79
C ALA A 24 -28.40 -29.74 2.75
N GLN A 25 -27.54 -30.31 1.92
CA GLN A 25 -26.74 -29.62 0.94
C GLN A 25 -27.61 -29.18 -0.25
N PRO A 26 -27.51 -27.91 -0.68
CA PRO A 26 -27.97 -27.56 -2.01
C PRO A 26 -27.15 -28.35 -3.03
N SER A 27 -27.79 -28.78 -4.13
CA SER A 27 -27.08 -29.49 -5.21
C SER A 27 -25.86 -28.70 -5.64
N PRO A 28 -24.67 -29.31 -5.81
CA PRO A 28 -23.48 -28.60 -6.22
C PRO A 28 -23.75 -27.93 -7.58
N SER A 29 -23.61 -26.60 -7.62
CA SER A 29 -23.66 -25.85 -8.87
C SER A 29 -22.20 -25.62 -9.34
N LEU A 30 -21.94 -26.02 -10.60
CA LEU A 30 -20.69 -25.69 -11.26
C LEU A 30 -20.87 -24.37 -12.01
N GLU A 31 -20.19 -23.32 -11.56
CA GLU A 31 -20.13 -22.06 -12.29
C GLU A 31 -18.78 -21.97 -13.03
N LEU A 32 -18.84 -21.87 -14.35
CA LEU A 32 -17.66 -21.72 -15.20
C LEU A 32 -17.49 -20.24 -15.53
N SER A 33 -16.42 -19.62 -14.99
CA SER A 33 -16.02 -18.26 -15.35
C SER A 33 -14.76 -18.31 -16.23
N LEU A 34 -14.83 -17.62 -17.38
CA LEU A 34 -13.70 -17.46 -18.29
C LEU A 34 -12.98 -16.15 -17.96
N PHE A 35 -11.68 -16.24 -17.67
CA PHE A 35 -10.80 -15.10 -17.46
C PHE A 35 -9.75 -14.99 -18.55
N ALA A 36 -9.35 -13.76 -18.88
CA ALA A 36 -8.28 -13.52 -19.85
C ALA A 36 -6.91 -13.79 -19.23
N GLY A 37 -6.12 -14.63 -19.86
CA GLY A 37 -4.71 -14.87 -19.49
C GLY A 37 -3.75 -14.23 -20.49
N VAL A 38 -2.71 -13.57 -20.00
CA VAL A 38 -1.66 -12.91 -20.78
C VAL A 38 -0.33 -13.53 -20.42
N ASN A 39 0.36 -14.09 -21.41
CA ASN A 39 1.71 -14.62 -21.21
C ASN A 39 2.73 -13.49 -21.40
N ILE A 40 3.45 -13.14 -20.33
CA ILE A 40 4.46 -12.07 -20.34
C ILE A 40 5.83 -12.69 -20.36
N THR A 41 6.61 -12.43 -21.40
CA THR A 41 8.00 -12.90 -21.51
C THR A 41 8.95 -11.72 -21.35
N GLY A 42 9.93 -11.86 -20.47
CA GLY A 42 10.88 -10.80 -20.18
C GLY A 42 12.00 -11.21 -19.23
N THR A 43 12.67 -10.24 -18.65
CA THR A 43 13.75 -10.49 -17.68
C THR A 43 13.17 -10.72 -16.30
N THR A 44 13.60 -11.77 -15.61
CA THR A 44 13.25 -12.05 -14.21
C THR A 44 13.54 -10.82 -13.32
N GLY A 45 12.61 -10.47 -12.46
CA GLY A 45 12.69 -9.30 -11.57
C GLY A 45 12.24 -7.97 -12.21
N SER A 46 12.13 -7.90 -13.54
CA SER A 46 11.60 -6.70 -14.21
C SER A 46 10.11 -6.52 -13.91
N ILE A 47 9.69 -5.26 -13.78
CA ILE A 47 8.31 -4.90 -13.49
C ILE A 47 7.66 -4.41 -14.77
N TYR A 48 6.45 -4.90 -15.03
CA TYR A 48 5.64 -4.54 -16.17
C TYR A 48 4.32 -3.94 -15.74
N THR A 49 3.86 -2.92 -16.46
CA THR A 49 2.47 -2.48 -16.41
C THR A 49 1.68 -3.29 -17.41
N VAL A 50 0.70 -4.06 -16.95
CA VAL A 50 -0.29 -4.72 -17.81
C VAL A 50 -1.43 -3.75 -18.07
N GLN A 51 -1.76 -3.56 -19.33
CA GLN A 51 -2.84 -2.68 -19.76
C GLN A 51 -3.84 -3.46 -20.60
N SER A 52 -5.11 -3.07 -20.53
CA SER A 52 -6.18 -3.62 -21.35
C SER A 52 -6.97 -2.51 -22.06
N THR A 53 -7.61 -2.89 -23.19
CA THR A 53 -8.54 -2.04 -23.93
C THR A 53 -9.56 -2.88 -24.67
N SER A 54 -10.71 -2.31 -25.01
CA SER A 54 -11.69 -2.89 -25.97
C SER A 54 -11.41 -2.46 -27.42
N ASP A 55 -10.62 -1.40 -27.63
CA ASP A 55 -10.23 -0.88 -28.95
C ASP A 55 -8.72 -0.66 -29.01
N PRO A 56 -7.96 -1.57 -29.65
CA PRO A 56 -6.50 -1.46 -29.72
C PRO A 56 -5.98 -0.37 -30.67
N ILE A 57 -6.84 0.20 -31.51
CA ILE A 57 -6.48 1.26 -32.46
C ILE A 57 -6.49 2.62 -31.78
N GLU A 58 -7.41 2.81 -30.85
CA GLU A 58 -7.53 4.04 -30.08
C GLU A 58 -6.44 4.13 -29.00
N THR A 59 -5.45 4.98 -29.21
CA THR A 59 -4.25 5.06 -28.33
C THR A 59 -4.56 5.44 -26.89
N ASN A 60 -5.61 6.22 -26.65
CA ASN A 60 -5.99 6.69 -25.31
C ASN A 60 -6.95 5.73 -24.59
N SER A 61 -7.34 4.63 -25.22
CA SER A 61 -8.28 3.64 -24.65
C SER A 61 -7.60 2.66 -23.67
N TRP A 62 -6.26 2.57 -23.70
CA TRP A 62 -5.49 1.65 -22.86
C TRP A 62 -5.52 2.07 -21.39
N LYS A 63 -5.96 1.17 -20.52
CA LYS A 63 -6.00 1.35 -19.06
C LYS A 63 -5.13 0.34 -18.38
N SER A 64 -4.39 0.76 -17.36
CA SER A 64 -3.61 -0.14 -16.51
C SER A 64 -4.53 -1.01 -15.66
N VAL A 65 -4.21 -2.30 -15.59
CA VAL A 65 -4.96 -3.28 -14.79
C VAL A 65 -4.09 -3.89 -13.69
N ALA A 66 -2.76 -3.93 -13.88
CA ALA A 66 -1.86 -4.43 -12.85
C ALA A 66 -0.42 -3.97 -13.07
N PHE A 67 0.34 -3.91 -11.97
CA PHE A 67 1.80 -3.96 -11.98
C PHE A 67 2.24 -5.39 -11.66
N VAL A 68 3.10 -5.96 -12.49
CA VAL A 68 3.57 -7.35 -12.38
C VAL A 68 5.07 -7.40 -12.38
N GLN A 69 5.68 -7.91 -11.30
CA GLN A 69 7.09 -8.27 -11.29
C GLN A 69 7.24 -9.70 -11.79
N LEU A 70 8.07 -9.93 -12.81
CA LEU A 70 8.25 -11.27 -13.36
C LEU A 70 9.02 -12.15 -12.38
N PRO A 71 8.41 -13.22 -11.84
CA PRO A 71 9.13 -14.18 -10.98
C PRO A 71 10.07 -15.08 -11.81
N THR A 72 9.78 -15.23 -13.10
CA THR A 72 10.55 -16.00 -14.07
C THR A 72 10.54 -15.30 -15.42
N THR A 73 11.34 -15.74 -16.38
CA THR A 73 11.39 -15.17 -17.74
C THR A 73 10.09 -15.31 -18.54
N ASN A 74 9.17 -16.16 -18.06
CA ASN A 74 7.86 -16.40 -18.69
C ASN A 74 6.81 -16.53 -17.58
N TYR A 75 5.80 -15.67 -17.58
CA TYR A 75 4.80 -15.58 -16.53
C TYR A 75 3.40 -15.40 -17.12
N LEU A 76 2.45 -16.24 -16.69
CA LEU A 76 1.04 -16.12 -17.05
C LEU A 76 0.33 -15.19 -16.06
N PHE A 77 0.03 -13.99 -16.48
CA PHE A 77 -0.87 -13.08 -15.76
C PHE A 77 -2.31 -13.42 -16.12
N VAL A 78 -3.18 -13.61 -15.12
CA VAL A 78 -4.62 -13.82 -15.30
C VAL A 78 -5.37 -12.62 -14.73
N ASP A 79 -6.12 -11.93 -15.58
CA ASP A 79 -7.00 -10.83 -15.14
C ASP A 79 -8.29 -11.41 -14.56
N THR A 80 -8.38 -11.39 -13.24
CA THR A 80 -9.56 -11.88 -12.50
C THR A 80 -10.56 -10.77 -12.17
N SER A 81 -10.30 -9.53 -12.53
CA SER A 81 -11.13 -8.38 -12.17
C SER A 81 -12.52 -8.40 -12.82
N VAL A 82 -12.62 -8.95 -14.03
CA VAL A 82 -13.90 -9.06 -14.76
C VAL A 82 -13.89 -10.36 -15.56
N PRO A 83 -14.97 -11.18 -15.53
CA PRO A 83 -15.14 -12.29 -16.46
C PRO A 83 -15.06 -11.81 -17.92
N ALA A 84 -14.41 -12.60 -18.77
CA ALA A 84 -14.20 -12.24 -20.17
C ALA A 84 -15.55 -12.05 -20.90
N ARG A 85 -15.94 -10.80 -21.10
CA ARG A 85 -17.12 -10.40 -21.90
C ARG A 85 -16.65 -9.43 -22.99
N GLY A 86 -16.93 -9.76 -24.24
CA GLY A 86 -16.52 -8.95 -25.39
C GLY A 86 -15.04 -9.08 -25.72
N ASN A 87 -14.58 -8.25 -26.66
CA ASN A 87 -13.18 -8.22 -27.08
C ASN A 87 -12.35 -7.43 -26.06
N ARG A 88 -11.31 -8.05 -25.53
CA ARG A 88 -10.29 -7.38 -24.70
C ARG A 88 -8.92 -7.65 -25.30
N PHE A 89 -8.17 -6.58 -25.47
CA PHE A 89 -6.78 -6.63 -25.90
C PHE A 89 -5.88 -6.26 -24.72
N PHE A 90 -4.73 -6.90 -24.64
CA PHE A 90 -3.77 -6.67 -23.57
C PHE A 90 -2.40 -6.34 -24.13
N ARG A 91 -1.63 -5.56 -23.36
CA ARG A 91 -0.20 -5.35 -23.58
C ARG A 91 0.52 -5.26 -22.25
N ALA A 92 1.80 -5.64 -22.24
CA ALA A 92 2.69 -5.45 -21.10
C ALA A 92 3.79 -4.45 -21.51
N LEU A 93 3.96 -3.40 -20.71
CA LEU A 93 4.97 -2.36 -20.92
C LEU A 93 5.97 -2.41 -19.78
N LEU A 94 7.27 -2.47 -20.11
CA LEU A 94 8.32 -2.41 -19.09
C LEU A 94 8.18 -1.10 -18.29
N GLN A 95 8.02 -1.24 -16.97
CA GLN A 95 7.85 -0.11 -16.08
C GLN A 95 9.22 0.34 -15.54
N GLN A 96 9.53 1.61 -15.68
CA GLN A 96 10.63 2.21 -14.94
C GLN A 96 10.16 2.53 -13.52
N PRO A 97 10.98 2.24 -12.48
CA PRO A 97 10.65 2.58 -11.12
C PRO A 97 10.37 4.08 -10.98
N PRO A 98 9.22 4.50 -10.42
CA PRO A 98 9.02 5.91 -10.07
C PRO A 98 10.08 6.35 -9.04
N THR A 99 10.47 7.61 -9.10
CA THR A 99 11.49 8.16 -8.18
C THR A 99 11.03 8.01 -6.72
N ASN A 100 11.96 7.57 -5.86
CA ASN A 100 11.70 7.38 -4.43
C ASN A 100 10.54 6.43 -4.10
N MET A 101 10.28 5.45 -4.94
CA MET A 101 9.28 4.42 -4.65
C MET A 101 9.89 3.01 -4.66
N VAL A 102 9.30 2.13 -3.86
CA VAL A 102 9.64 0.70 -3.77
C VAL A 102 8.46 -0.11 -4.30
N PHE A 103 8.74 -1.09 -5.16
CA PHE A 103 7.71 -2.02 -5.62
C PHE A 103 7.46 -3.10 -4.57
N ILE A 104 6.20 -3.33 -4.27
CA ILE A 104 5.73 -4.35 -3.33
C ILE A 104 4.93 -5.39 -4.13
N PRO A 105 5.41 -6.64 -4.22
CA PRO A 105 4.68 -7.68 -4.94
C PRO A 105 3.47 -8.17 -4.16
N PRO A 106 2.49 -8.81 -4.84
CA PRO A 106 1.39 -9.49 -4.17
C PRO A 106 1.89 -10.51 -3.14
N ALA A 107 1.23 -10.59 -1.98
CA ALA A 107 1.60 -11.55 -0.96
C ALA A 107 0.51 -11.77 0.09
N THR A 108 0.75 -12.71 0.99
CA THR A 108 -0.11 -12.99 2.14
C THR A 108 0.71 -12.83 3.42
N PHE A 109 0.14 -12.13 4.42
CA PHE A 109 0.76 -11.93 5.73
C PHE A 109 -0.28 -12.00 6.85
N THR A 110 0.18 -11.96 8.10
CA THR A 110 -0.69 -11.86 9.26
C THR A 110 -0.66 -10.44 9.80
N MET A 111 -1.79 -9.75 9.74
CA MET A 111 -2.01 -8.41 10.27
C MET A 111 -2.42 -8.45 11.73
N GLY A 112 -2.03 -7.46 12.51
CA GLY A 112 -2.28 -7.38 13.94
C GLY A 112 -1.19 -8.06 14.77
N SER A 113 -1.30 -7.99 16.10
CA SER A 113 -0.31 -8.51 17.03
C SER A 113 -0.80 -9.77 17.77
N PRO A 114 0.10 -10.72 18.09
CA PRO A 114 -0.25 -11.86 18.93
C PRO A 114 -0.55 -11.39 20.35
N THR A 115 -1.37 -12.16 21.09
CA THR A 115 -1.87 -11.77 22.41
C THR A 115 -0.80 -11.57 23.48
N ASN A 116 0.39 -12.13 23.28
CA ASN A 116 1.55 -12.01 24.16
C ASN A 116 2.56 -10.94 23.72
N GLU A 117 2.29 -10.16 22.68
CA GLU A 117 3.19 -9.08 22.27
C GLU A 117 3.22 -7.97 23.33
N LEU A 118 4.43 -7.54 23.72
CA LEU A 118 4.61 -6.47 24.71
C LEU A 118 4.06 -5.14 24.18
N HIS A 119 3.38 -4.39 25.05
CA HIS A 119 2.78 -3.07 24.77
C HIS A 119 1.74 -3.07 23.65
N ARG A 120 1.15 -4.24 23.34
CA ARG A 120 0.04 -4.32 22.40
C ARG A 120 -1.23 -3.66 22.95
N TRP A 121 -2.08 -3.22 22.03
CA TRP A 121 -3.42 -2.71 22.34
C TRP A 121 -4.50 -3.69 21.87
N ALA A 122 -5.67 -3.64 22.52
CA ALA A 122 -6.75 -4.56 22.21
C ALA A 122 -7.24 -4.47 20.75
N ASN A 123 -7.18 -3.29 20.15
CA ASN A 123 -7.59 -3.03 18.76
C ASN A 123 -6.62 -3.59 17.69
N GLU A 124 -5.51 -4.19 18.11
CA GLU A 124 -4.60 -4.94 17.25
C GLU A 124 -5.02 -6.42 17.09
N SER A 125 -6.19 -6.78 17.62
CA SER A 125 -6.79 -8.12 17.58
C SER A 125 -8.19 -8.08 16.94
N PRO A 126 -8.64 -9.24 16.41
CA PRO A 126 -7.92 -10.50 16.26
C PRO A 126 -6.89 -10.44 15.14
N GLN A 127 -5.83 -11.25 15.21
CA GLN A 127 -4.92 -11.38 14.07
C GLN A 127 -5.70 -11.86 12.84
N THR A 128 -5.42 -11.25 11.69
CA THR A 128 -6.12 -11.46 10.43
C THR A 128 -5.14 -11.89 9.35
N ARG A 129 -5.41 -12.99 8.67
CA ARG A 129 -4.64 -13.40 7.49
C ARG A 129 -5.07 -12.57 6.28
N VAL A 130 -4.21 -11.68 5.83
CA VAL A 130 -4.48 -10.77 4.70
C VAL A 130 -3.72 -11.23 3.47
N THR A 131 -4.41 -11.30 2.33
CA THR A 131 -3.81 -11.42 1.01
C THR A 131 -3.94 -10.07 0.29
N LEU A 132 -2.81 -9.48 -0.07
CA LEU A 132 -2.73 -8.38 -1.02
C LEU A 132 -2.58 -9.01 -2.41
N SER A 133 -3.62 -8.94 -3.23
CA SER A 133 -3.70 -9.67 -4.50
C SER A 133 -3.01 -8.95 -5.65
N HIS A 134 -2.70 -7.66 -5.49
CA HIS A 134 -2.09 -6.82 -6.51
C HIS A 134 -0.79 -6.19 -6.02
N GLY A 135 0.20 -6.11 -6.92
CA GLY A 135 1.43 -5.36 -6.65
C GLY A 135 1.19 -3.85 -6.75
N PHE A 136 1.92 -3.10 -5.93
CA PHE A 136 1.84 -1.64 -5.90
C PHE A 136 3.21 -1.02 -5.63
N TRP A 137 3.36 0.26 -5.93
CA TRP A 137 4.51 1.05 -5.53
C TRP A 137 4.17 1.85 -4.29
N ILE A 138 5.12 1.97 -3.35
CA ILE A 138 4.95 2.78 -2.15
C ILE A 138 6.11 3.75 -1.98
N GLY A 139 5.83 4.95 -1.47
CA GLY A 139 6.85 5.94 -1.15
C GLY A 139 7.90 5.39 -0.20
N LYS A 140 9.16 5.49 -0.61
CA LYS A 140 10.32 5.09 0.19
C LYS A 140 10.39 5.85 1.51
N TYR A 141 9.92 7.09 1.49
CA TYR A 141 9.85 8.04 2.58
C TYR A 141 8.41 8.50 2.80
N GLU A 142 8.17 9.15 3.92
CA GLU A 142 7.04 10.04 4.11
C GLU A 142 7.09 11.14 3.05
N VAL A 143 5.94 11.68 2.61
CA VAL A 143 5.92 12.85 1.72
C VAL A 143 6.61 14.01 2.42
N THR A 144 7.58 14.62 1.76
CA THR A 144 8.35 15.73 2.32
C THR A 144 7.63 17.08 2.16
N GLN A 145 8.02 18.07 2.97
CA GLN A 145 7.51 19.43 2.85
C GLN A 145 7.75 20.02 1.47
N GLY A 146 8.94 19.78 0.89
CA GLY A 146 9.26 20.24 -0.46
C GLY A 146 8.39 19.58 -1.53
N GLU A 147 8.14 18.26 -1.45
CA GLU A 147 7.26 17.56 -2.39
C GLU A 147 5.80 18.04 -2.26
N TYR A 148 5.34 18.25 -1.01
CA TYR A 148 3.99 18.73 -0.78
C TYR A 148 3.79 20.15 -1.32
N GLU A 149 4.71 21.06 -1.04
CA GLU A 149 4.68 22.44 -1.51
C GLU A 149 4.77 22.51 -3.05
N ASP A 150 5.61 21.69 -3.68
CA ASP A 150 5.73 21.61 -5.15
C ASP A 150 4.41 21.16 -5.83
N VAL A 151 3.61 20.34 -5.16
CA VAL A 151 2.33 19.83 -5.70
C VAL A 151 1.16 20.74 -5.37
N THR A 152 1.11 21.29 -4.15
CA THR A 152 -0.07 22.03 -3.64
C THR A 152 0.10 23.53 -3.59
N GLY A 153 1.35 24.02 -3.68
CA GLY A 153 1.70 25.45 -3.53
C GLY A 153 1.72 25.94 -2.09
N THR A 154 1.59 25.07 -1.09
CA THR A 154 1.54 25.45 0.34
C THR A 154 2.34 24.50 1.22
N ASN A 155 2.79 24.97 2.39
CA ASN A 155 3.40 24.15 3.43
C ASN A 155 2.78 24.47 4.80
N PRO A 156 1.82 23.67 5.30
CA PRO A 156 1.16 23.89 6.58
C PRO A 156 1.96 23.45 7.81
N SER A 157 3.13 22.82 7.63
CA SER A 157 3.92 22.23 8.72
C SER A 157 4.30 23.25 9.79
N VAL A 158 4.18 22.87 11.07
CA VAL A 158 4.56 23.72 12.22
C VAL A 158 6.05 23.99 12.26
N PHE A 159 6.89 23.07 11.75
CA PHE A 159 8.35 23.21 11.69
C PHE A 159 8.83 23.40 10.24
N PRO A 160 8.55 24.56 9.61
CA PRO A 160 8.94 24.84 8.23
C PRO A 160 10.45 25.09 8.12
N GLY A 161 10.94 25.28 6.89
CA GLY A 161 12.32 25.73 6.62
C GLY A 161 13.32 24.63 6.30
N ASN A 162 12.90 23.37 6.31
CA ASN A 162 13.70 22.28 5.76
C ASN A 162 12.81 21.40 4.83
N PRO A 163 12.98 21.53 3.50
CA PRO A 163 12.14 20.83 2.54
C PRO A 163 12.24 19.30 2.60
N SER A 164 13.30 18.77 3.22
CA SER A 164 13.48 17.30 3.40
C SER A 164 12.80 16.74 4.65
N ARG A 165 12.19 17.57 5.50
CA ARG A 165 11.35 17.06 6.60
C ARG A 165 10.04 16.51 6.06
N PRO A 166 9.41 15.53 6.73
CA PRO A 166 8.08 15.11 6.35
C PRO A 166 7.09 16.28 6.43
N ILE A 167 6.12 16.28 5.54
CA ILE A 167 4.97 17.15 5.70
C ILE A 167 4.22 16.76 6.96
N SER A 168 3.74 17.74 7.69
CA SER A 168 2.90 17.54 8.87
C SER A 168 1.81 18.61 8.95
N SER A 169 0.94 18.51 9.94
CA SER A 169 -0.22 19.41 10.07
C SER A 169 -1.14 19.37 8.85
N VAL A 170 -1.30 18.21 8.26
CA VAL A 170 -2.19 17.93 7.12
C VAL A 170 -3.34 17.04 7.55
N SER A 171 -4.56 17.44 7.19
CA SER A 171 -5.74 16.62 7.40
C SER A 171 -5.81 15.46 6.39
N TRP A 172 -6.67 14.47 6.64
CA TRP A 172 -6.90 13.38 5.69
C TRP A 172 -7.40 13.87 4.31
N PRO A 173 -8.34 14.86 4.24
CA PRO A 173 -8.70 15.50 2.97
C PRO A 173 -7.51 16.17 2.26
N ASP A 174 -6.61 16.84 2.99
CA ASP A 174 -5.43 17.47 2.40
C ASP A 174 -4.49 16.42 1.80
N ALA A 175 -4.24 15.32 2.52
CA ALA A 175 -3.41 14.21 2.07
C ALA A 175 -4.01 13.52 0.83
N THR A 176 -5.33 13.31 0.78
CA THR A 176 -6.00 12.72 -0.38
C THR A 176 -6.05 13.68 -1.57
N ASN A 177 -6.22 14.98 -1.33
CA ASN A 177 -6.13 16.00 -2.37
C ASN A 177 -4.73 16.08 -2.98
N TYR A 178 -3.68 16.02 -2.16
CA TYR A 178 -2.31 15.89 -2.65
C TYR A 178 -2.17 14.70 -3.61
N CYS A 179 -2.63 13.52 -3.21
CA CYS A 179 -2.59 12.32 -4.05
C CYS A 179 -3.34 12.52 -5.40
N TYR A 180 -4.50 13.17 -5.36
CA TYR A 180 -5.28 13.49 -6.56
C TYR A 180 -4.52 14.44 -7.49
N VAL A 181 -4.03 15.57 -6.98
CA VAL A 181 -3.28 16.57 -7.76
C VAL A 181 -2.01 15.96 -8.35
N LEU A 182 -1.24 15.19 -7.55
CA LEU A 182 -0.07 14.46 -8.01
C LEU A 182 -0.43 13.49 -9.14
N THR A 183 -1.52 12.75 -9.01
CA THR A 183 -1.99 11.83 -10.06
C THR A 183 -2.26 12.58 -11.37
N GLN A 184 -3.00 13.68 -11.34
CA GLN A 184 -3.30 14.45 -12.55
C GLN A 184 -2.03 15.00 -13.20
N ARG A 185 -1.10 15.52 -12.40
CA ARG A 185 0.18 16.05 -12.86
C ARG A 185 1.05 14.98 -13.53
N GLU A 186 1.16 13.82 -12.90
CA GLU A 186 2.01 12.73 -13.38
C GLU A 186 1.42 12.03 -14.61
N LEU A 187 0.08 11.91 -14.70
CA LEU A 187 -0.62 11.43 -15.91
C LEU A 187 -0.44 12.39 -17.08
N ALA A 188 -0.62 13.70 -16.86
CA ALA A 188 -0.45 14.72 -17.88
C ALA A 188 0.98 14.78 -18.43
N ALA A 189 1.96 14.51 -17.58
CA ALA A 189 3.37 14.44 -17.95
C ALA A 189 3.80 13.09 -18.55
N GLY A 190 2.90 12.08 -18.58
CA GLY A 190 3.19 10.73 -19.07
C GLY A 190 4.19 9.97 -18.19
N ARG A 191 4.37 10.37 -16.91
CA ARG A 191 5.32 9.73 -15.99
C ARG A 191 4.75 8.51 -15.27
N ILE A 192 3.42 8.43 -15.16
CA ILE A 192 2.73 7.22 -14.70
C ILE A 192 1.80 6.67 -15.78
N PRO A 193 1.53 5.36 -15.78
CA PRO A 193 0.68 4.73 -16.78
C PRO A 193 -0.77 5.20 -16.69
N ALA A 194 -1.46 5.32 -17.83
CA ALA A 194 -2.87 5.65 -17.88
C ALA A 194 -3.73 4.65 -17.07
N GLY A 195 -4.61 5.16 -16.21
CA GLY A 195 -5.44 4.35 -15.31
C GLY A 195 -4.82 4.06 -13.95
N SER A 196 -3.52 4.31 -13.74
CA SER A 196 -2.94 4.26 -12.40
C SER A 196 -3.18 5.57 -11.64
N GLN A 197 -3.08 5.50 -10.31
CA GLN A 197 -3.31 6.65 -9.43
C GLN A 197 -2.45 6.61 -8.17
N TYR A 198 -2.07 7.79 -7.69
CA TYR A 198 -1.57 7.95 -6.34
C TYR A 198 -2.72 7.99 -5.34
N ARG A 199 -2.54 7.37 -4.20
CA ARG A 199 -3.47 7.35 -3.07
C ARG A 199 -2.74 7.13 -1.76
N LEU A 200 -3.43 7.26 -0.64
CA LEU A 200 -2.94 6.78 0.64
C LEU A 200 -2.87 5.23 0.63
N PRO A 201 -1.95 4.62 1.40
CA PRO A 201 -1.97 3.18 1.61
C PRO A 201 -3.26 2.76 2.32
N THR A 202 -3.76 1.55 2.04
CA THR A 202 -4.69 0.90 2.97
C THR A 202 -3.94 0.55 4.26
N GLU A 203 -4.66 0.37 5.35
CA GLU A 203 -4.06 -0.04 6.62
C GLU A 203 -3.28 -1.36 6.49
N ALA A 204 -3.81 -2.30 5.71
CA ALA A 204 -3.18 -3.58 5.46
C ALA A 204 -1.90 -3.45 4.61
N GLU A 205 -1.91 -2.61 3.59
CA GLU A 205 -0.70 -2.31 2.80
C GLU A 205 0.37 -1.68 3.68
N TRP A 206 -0.02 -0.71 4.53
CA TRP A 206 0.89 -0.04 5.44
C TRP A 206 1.55 -1.03 6.41
N GLU A 207 0.77 -1.90 7.09
CA GLU A 207 1.33 -2.87 8.04
C GLU A 207 2.19 -3.92 7.34
N TYR A 208 1.80 -4.37 6.14
CA TYR A 208 2.58 -5.31 5.35
C TYR A 208 3.98 -4.76 5.04
N VAL A 209 4.06 -3.51 4.58
CA VAL A 209 5.35 -2.90 4.27
C VAL A 209 6.15 -2.53 5.52
N ALA A 210 5.48 -2.18 6.62
CA ALA A 210 6.15 -1.94 7.90
C ALA A 210 6.82 -3.20 8.43
N ARG A 211 6.17 -4.36 8.30
CA ARG A 211 6.74 -5.66 8.69
C ARG A 211 7.88 -6.12 7.78
N ALA A 212 7.88 -5.76 6.52
CA ALA A 212 8.89 -6.14 5.54
C ALA A 212 9.24 -7.64 5.56
N GLY A 213 8.21 -8.51 5.62
CA GLY A 213 8.36 -9.96 5.64
C GLY A 213 8.53 -10.59 7.03
N THR A 214 8.58 -9.81 8.10
CA THR A 214 8.64 -10.33 9.48
C THR A 214 7.26 -10.47 10.13
N SER A 215 7.20 -11.22 11.23
CA SER A 215 6.05 -11.28 12.13
C SER A 215 6.34 -10.67 13.50
N THR A 216 7.51 -10.07 13.67
CA THR A 216 8.01 -9.47 14.92
C THR A 216 7.42 -8.07 15.15
N ARG A 217 7.63 -7.51 16.34
CA ARG A 217 7.15 -6.18 16.75
C ARG A 217 7.59 -5.06 15.78
N PHE A 218 8.84 -5.17 15.32
CA PHE A 218 9.46 -4.26 14.36
C PHE A 218 9.98 -5.05 13.17
N SER A 219 10.28 -4.38 12.09
CA SER A 219 10.84 -4.98 10.87
C SER A 219 12.23 -5.63 11.05
N TYR A 220 12.92 -5.31 12.14
CA TYR A 220 14.27 -5.80 12.47
C TYR A 220 14.28 -6.77 13.65
N GLY A 221 13.14 -7.14 14.23
CA GLY A 221 13.02 -8.08 15.34
C GLY A 221 12.05 -7.63 16.44
N ASP A 222 12.01 -8.36 17.55
CA ASP A 222 11.10 -8.05 18.66
C ASP A 222 11.60 -6.91 19.57
N ASP A 223 12.91 -6.74 19.71
CA ASP A 223 13.57 -5.65 20.45
C ASP A 223 12.85 -5.28 21.76
N PRO A 224 12.75 -6.20 22.75
CA PRO A 224 11.88 -6.04 23.91
C PRO A 224 12.24 -4.83 24.77
N ASP A 225 13.50 -4.46 24.80
CA ASP A 225 14.04 -3.34 25.58
C ASP A 225 14.23 -2.07 24.75
N TYR A 226 13.79 -2.06 23.48
CA TYR A 226 13.94 -0.95 22.51
C TYR A 226 15.39 -0.50 22.28
N ALA A 227 16.37 -1.37 22.54
CA ALA A 227 17.79 -1.03 22.44
C ALA A 227 18.24 -0.64 21.03
N SER A 228 17.58 -1.21 20.01
CA SER A 228 17.90 -0.96 18.62
C SER A 228 16.99 0.10 17.96
N LEU A 229 15.86 0.45 18.57
CA LEU A 229 14.84 1.31 17.96
C LEU A 229 15.40 2.67 17.54
N THR A 230 16.33 3.25 18.32
CA THR A 230 16.96 4.55 17.98
C THR A 230 17.70 4.55 16.64
N ASN A 231 18.09 3.38 16.13
CA ASN A 231 18.73 3.26 14.82
C ASN A 231 17.71 3.31 13.66
N TYR A 232 16.43 2.98 13.92
CA TYR A 232 15.38 2.85 12.92
C TYR A 232 14.30 3.93 13.00
N ALA A 233 14.20 4.64 14.14
CA ALA A 233 13.09 5.53 14.44
C ALA A 233 13.52 6.85 15.08
N TRP A 234 12.78 7.91 14.77
CA TRP A 234 12.67 9.12 15.57
C TRP A 234 11.43 8.98 16.47
N HIS A 235 11.62 8.95 17.79
CA HIS A 235 10.58 8.78 18.80
C HIS A 235 10.84 9.70 20.00
N PHE A 236 10.00 9.69 21.02
CA PHE A 236 10.08 10.63 22.14
C PHE A 236 11.48 10.77 22.75
N MET A 237 12.23 9.66 22.91
CA MET A 237 13.55 9.70 23.57
C MET A 237 14.66 10.31 22.73
N ASN A 238 14.50 10.39 21.41
CA ASN A 238 15.55 10.87 20.50
C ASN A 238 15.05 11.89 19.45
N GLY A 239 13.74 12.14 19.38
CA GLY A 239 13.10 13.02 18.39
C GLY A 239 13.18 14.51 18.73
N ALA A 240 13.63 14.89 19.92
CA ALA A 240 13.72 16.28 20.37
C ALA A 240 12.42 17.09 20.13
N LEU A 241 11.27 16.45 20.18
CA LEU A 241 9.92 17.00 19.97
C LEU A 241 9.76 17.75 18.62
N THR A 242 10.42 17.27 17.57
CA THR A 242 10.33 17.82 16.22
C THR A 242 10.49 16.73 15.17
N ALA A 243 9.84 16.91 14.02
CA ALA A 243 10.06 16.04 12.87
C ALA A 243 11.49 16.24 12.31
N HIS A 244 12.11 15.17 11.88
CA HIS A 244 13.46 15.14 11.31
C HIS A 244 13.40 14.93 9.80
N PRO A 245 14.46 15.38 9.05
CA PRO A 245 14.56 15.06 7.63
C PRO A 245 14.42 13.56 7.39
N VAL A 246 13.66 13.18 6.37
CA VAL A 246 13.39 11.77 6.05
C VAL A 246 14.68 11.01 5.70
N GLY A 247 14.71 9.72 5.94
CA GLY A 247 15.81 8.85 5.53
C GLY A 247 17.10 8.96 6.37
N GLN A 248 17.05 9.55 7.54
CA GLN A 248 18.22 9.68 8.42
C GLN A 248 18.45 8.45 9.31
N LYS A 249 17.45 7.60 9.46
CA LYS A 249 17.53 6.33 10.20
C LYS A 249 17.76 5.17 9.24
N LEU A 250 17.99 3.97 9.78
CA LEU A 250 18.12 2.78 8.96
C LEU A 250 16.75 2.40 8.35
N PRO A 251 16.75 1.96 7.09
CA PRO A 251 15.51 1.47 6.47
C PRO A 251 15.13 0.09 7.00
N ASN A 252 13.89 -0.30 6.78
CA ASN A 252 13.49 -1.69 6.93
C ASN A 252 14.12 -2.59 5.82
N PRO A 253 14.00 -3.93 5.90
CA PRO A 253 14.59 -4.86 4.90
C PRO A 253 14.15 -4.60 3.45
N TRP A 254 13.02 -3.92 3.23
CA TRP A 254 12.55 -3.57 1.88
C TRP A 254 12.95 -2.17 1.43
N GLY A 255 13.76 -1.46 2.21
CA GLY A 255 14.28 -0.15 1.86
C GLY A 255 13.33 1.01 2.13
N LEU A 256 12.32 0.84 3.00
CA LEU A 256 11.45 1.91 3.46
C LEU A 256 12.02 2.54 4.73
N TYR A 257 12.07 3.85 4.76
CA TYR A 257 12.58 4.65 5.88
C TYR A 257 11.44 5.22 6.72
N ASP A 258 11.77 5.53 7.97
CA ASP A 258 10.92 6.24 8.93
C ASP A 258 9.57 5.54 9.20
N ILE A 259 9.49 4.22 8.89
CA ILE A 259 8.27 3.43 9.04
C ILE A 259 7.92 3.13 10.51
N HIS A 260 8.84 3.38 11.44
CA HIS A 260 8.73 3.11 12.87
C HIS A 260 8.79 4.37 13.72
N GLY A 261 8.49 5.57 13.18
CA GLY A 261 8.53 6.83 13.91
C GLY A 261 8.51 8.04 13.00
N ASN A 262 9.11 9.15 13.41
CA ASN A 262 9.13 10.45 12.78
C ASN A 262 7.76 11.12 12.80
N VAL A 263 6.84 10.85 11.86
CA VAL A 263 5.46 11.31 11.96
C VAL A 263 4.47 10.15 11.82
N TRP A 264 3.31 10.26 12.45
CA TRP A 264 2.18 9.38 12.17
C TRP A 264 1.75 9.53 10.73
N GLU A 265 1.23 8.45 10.13
CA GLU A 265 0.86 8.41 8.72
C GLU A 265 -0.61 8.09 8.52
N TRP A 266 -1.31 8.93 7.77
CA TRP A 266 -2.67 8.66 7.33
C TRP A 266 -2.75 7.42 6.45
N CYS A 267 -3.72 6.55 6.75
CA CYS A 267 -4.16 5.49 5.86
C CYS A 267 -5.53 5.82 5.23
N GLN A 268 -5.88 5.09 4.17
CA GLN A 268 -7.14 5.28 3.45
C GLN A 268 -8.36 4.89 4.30
N ASP A 269 -8.22 3.86 5.12
CA ASP A 269 -9.29 3.15 5.80
C ASP A 269 -9.97 3.99 6.88
N TRP A 270 -11.27 3.75 7.07
CA TRP A 270 -11.95 4.08 8.32
C TRP A 270 -11.48 3.14 9.41
N LEU A 271 -11.29 3.65 10.61
CA LEU A 271 -10.90 2.84 11.75
C LEU A 271 -12.04 1.88 12.13
N GLY A 272 -11.75 0.61 12.20
CA GLY A 272 -12.67 -0.45 12.61
C GLY A 272 -11.93 -1.63 13.21
N ASP A 273 -12.65 -2.61 13.71
CA ASP A 273 -12.05 -3.83 14.22
C ASP A 273 -11.39 -4.63 13.09
N LEU A 274 -10.31 -5.32 13.42
CA LEU A 274 -9.73 -6.29 12.49
C LEU A 274 -10.71 -7.45 12.32
N PRO A 275 -11.00 -7.87 11.06
CA PRO A 275 -12.09 -8.83 10.81
C PRO A 275 -11.81 -10.24 11.32
N GLY A 276 -10.55 -10.59 11.59
CA GLY A 276 -10.15 -11.97 11.86
C GLY A 276 -10.25 -12.88 10.64
N GLY A 277 -9.87 -14.15 10.80
CA GLY A 277 -9.93 -15.12 9.70
C GLY A 277 -9.02 -14.76 8.51
N THR A 278 -9.54 -14.95 7.29
CA THR A 278 -8.81 -14.68 6.05
C THR A 278 -9.58 -13.70 5.17
N VAL A 279 -8.90 -12.66 4.69
CA VAL A 279 -9.47 -11.60 3.82
C VAL A 279 -8.52 -11.28 2.67
N ILE A 280 -9.08 -10.75 1.59
CA ILE A 280 -8.34 -10.33 0.40
C ILE A 280 -8.57 -8.83 0.21
N ASP A 281 -7.48 -8.06 0.02
CA ASP A 281 -7.47 -6.62 -0.24
C ASP A 281 -8.42 -5.82 0.68
N PRO A 282 -8.31 -5.96 2.01
CA PRO A 282 -9.21 -5.25 2.92
C PRO A 282 -9.00 -3.74 2.85
N GLN A 283 -10.08 -2.99 2.91
CA GLN A 283 -10.10 -1.51 2.89
C GLN A 283 -10.77 -0.92 4.13
N GLY A 284 -10.85 -1.72 5.21
CA GLY A 284 -11.58 -1.34 6.40
C GLY A 284 -13.11 -1.30 6.19
N PRO A 285 -13.88 -0.85 7.18
CA PRO A 285 -15.32 -0.68 7.04
C PRO A 285 -15.64 0.49 6.08
N PRO A 286 -16.80 0.50 5.40
CA PRO A 286 -17.19 1.58 4.48
C PRO A 286 -17.40 2.93 5.18
N SER A 287 -17.65 2.91 6.48
CA SER A 287 -17.76 4.07 7.35
C SER A 287 -17.53 3.66 8.81
N ASN A 288 -17.36 4.64 9.68
CA ASN A 288 -17.16 4.43 11.11
C ASN A 288 -18.08 5.40 11.87
N ALA A 289 -18.83 4.88 12.87
CA ALA A 289 -19.81 5.66 13.64
C ALA A 289 -19.20 6.87 14.40
N ILE A 290 -17.90 6.78 14.75
CA ILE A 290 -17.17 7.87 15.39
C ILE A 290 -16.42 8.77 14.41
N GLY A 291 -16.44 8.43 13.10
CA GLY A 291 -15.84 9.25 12.04
C GLY A 291 -14.32 9.31 12.07
N TRP A 292 -13.62 8.26 12.50
CA TRP A 292 -12.16 8.24 12.60
C TRP A 292 -11.49 7.47 11.47
N LYS A 293 -10.38 8.01 11.01
CA LYS A 293 -9.48 7.37 10.03
C LYS A 293 -8.34 6.62 10.73
N VAL A 294 -7.73 5.67 10.03
CA VAL A 294 -6.56 4.96 10.54
C VAL A 294 -5.33 5.85 10.39
N ILE A 295 -4.49 5.89 11.45
CA ILE A 295 -3.12 6.38 11.41
C ILE A 295 -2.15 5.37 11.99
N ARG A 296 -0.94 5.30 11.45
CA ARG A 296 0.08 4.28 11.73
C ARG A 296 1.47 4.90 11.87
N GLY A 297 2.44 4.16 12.42
CA GLY A 297 3.87 4.46 12.36
C GLY A 297 4.49 4.96 13.66
N GLY A 298 3.76 5.65 14.49
CA GLY A 298 4.32 6.40 15.62
C GLY A 298 4.82 7.78 15.20
N GLY A 299 5.27 8.58 16.15
CA GLY A 299 5.75 9.93 15.89
C GLY A 299 6.94 10.31 16.78
N TYR A 300 7.64 11.36 16.42
CA TYR A 300 8.83 11.87 17.13
C TYR A 300 8.59 12.21 18.62
N ASP A 301 7.36 12.39 19.02
CA ASP A 301 6.91 12.74 20.38
C ASP A 301 6.09 11.62 21.04
N PHE A 302 6.09 10.41 20.44
CA PHE A 302 5.41 9.23 20.97
C PHE A 302 6.38 8.20 21.53
N SER A 303 5.86 7.34 22.42
CA SER A 303 6.65 6.31 23.07
C SER A 303 7.11 5.22 22.10
N GLU A 304 8.13 4.50 22.50
CA GLU A 304 8.72 3.40 21.72
C GLU A 304 7.67 2.33 21.35
N GLY A 305 6.72 2.06 22.27
CA GLY A 305 5.64 1.10 22.04
C GLY A 305 4.66 1.52 20.95
N ASP A 306 4.60 2.81 20.61
CA ASP A 306 3.75 3.35 19.55
C ASP A 306 4.37 3.19 18.16
N CYS A 307 5.68 2.89 18.09
CA CYS A 307 6.40 2.70 16.83
C CYS A 307 6.36 1.26 16.29
N ARG A 308 5.61 0.33 16.92
CA ARG A 308 5.48 -1.07 16.49
C ARG A 308 4.72 -1.20 15.17
N SER A 309 5.05 -2.23 14.38
CA SER A 309 4.39 -2.49 13.10
C SER A 309 2.87 -2.67 13.22
N ALA A 310 2.39 -3.32 14.29
CA ALA A 310 0.96 -3.58 14.50
C ALA A 310 0.21 -2.43 15.19
N ARG A 311 0.92 -1.40 15.67
CA ARG A 311 0.31 -0.32 16.46
C ARG A 311 -0.72 0.46 15.65
N ARG A 312 -1.94 0.53 16.17
CA ARG A 312 -3.09 1.26 15.62
C ARG A 312 -3.45 2.38 16.59
N TYR A 313 -3.24 3.64 16.19
CA TYR A 313 -3.66 4.77 17.03
C TYR A 313 -5.18 4.97 16.93
N PHE A 314 -5.83 5.34 18.03
CA PHE A 314 -7.30 5.39 18.06
C PHE A 314 -7.87 6.55 18.91
N PHE A 315 -7.10 7.59 19.13
CA PHE A 315 -7.58 8.76 19.86
C PHE A 315 -7.76 9.96 18.93
N GLY A 316 -9.03 10.33 18.66
CA GLY A 316 -9.35 11.57 18.01
C GLY A 316 -8.98 11.67 16.52
N ASN A 317 -8.77 10.55 15.82
CA ASN A 317 -8.33 10.51 14.42
C ASN A 317 -9.41 10.98 13.43
N HIS A 318 -10.12 12.07 13.77
CA HIS A 318 -11.09 12.67 12.87
C HIS A 318 -10.41 13.12 11.57
N PRO A 319 -11.04 12.95 10.39
CA PRO A 319 -10.42 13.33 9.11
C PRO A 319 -9.92 14.79 9.03
N ALA A 320 -10.50 15.70 9.81
CA ALA A 320 -10.07 17.11 9.89
C ALA A 320 -8.91 17.35 10.88
N LEU A 321 -8.41 16.31 11.57
CA LEU A 321 -7.22 16.42 12.43
C LEU A 321 -6.01 16.82 11.60
N ASN A 322 -5.19 17.73 12.10
CA ASN A 322 -4.00 18.25 11.44
C ASN A 322 -2.85 18.51 12.43
N ASP A 323 -2.57 17.52 13.27
CA ASP A 323 -1.52 17.61 14.29
C ASP A 323 -0.11 17.74 13.69
N SER A 324 0.79 18.38 14.46
CA SER A 324 2.16 18.68 14.06
C SER A 324 3.04 17.43 13.83
N ASN A 325 2.61 16.28 14.30
CA ASN A 325 3.26 14.97 14.17
C ASN A 325 2.52 14.02 13.22
N LEU A 326 1.62 14.53 12.36
CA LEU A 326 0.78 13.75 11.49
C LEU A 326 0.97 14.15 10.03
N GLY A 327 1.49 13.22 9.25
CA GLY A 327 1.76 13.30 7.82
C GLY A 327 1.23 12.09 7.07
N PHE A 328 1.89 11.69 5.98
CA PHE A 328 1.50 10.52 5.19
C PHE A 328 2.60 10.09 4.21
N ARG A 329 2.50 8.87 3.70
CA ARG A 329 3.20 8.42 2.49
C ARG A 329 2.21 8.02 1.41
N VAL A 330 2.68 7.92 0.15
CA VAL A 330 1.82 7.62 -1.00
C VAL A 330 2.02 6.22 -1.52
N VAL A 331 0.96 5.68 -2.10
CA VAL A 331 0.96 4.46 -2.92
C VAL A 331 0.60 4.83 -4.34
N LEU A 332 1.29 4.25 -5.34
CA LEU A 332 0.87 4.25 -6.74
C LEU A 332 0.35 2.86 -7.07
N SER A 333 -0.90 2.76 -7.45
CA SER A 333 -1.55 1.49 -7.79
C SER A 333 -2.32 1.58 -9.10
N CYS A 334 -2.59 0.41 -9.69
CA CYS A 334 -3.67 0.26 -10.68
C CYS A 334 -5.01 0.12 -9.93
N PRO A 335 -6.14 0.33 -10.60
CA PRO A 335 -7.48 0.17 -10.04
C PRO A 335 -7.74 -1.25 -9.56
#